data_5b91d52b2e64c4c2b1cdb3760a0e60de
#
_entry.id   5b91d52b2e64c4c2b1cdb3760a0e60de
#
_cell.length_a   1.000
_cell.length_b   1.000
_cell.length_c   1.000
_cell.angle_alpha   90.00
_cell.angle_beta   90.00
_cell.angle_gamma   90.00
#
_symmetry.space_group_name_H-M   'P 1'
#
loop_
_entity.id
_entity.type
_entity.pdbx_description
1 polymer ?
#
loop_
_entity_poly.entity_id
_entity_poly.type
_entity_poly.pdbx_seq_one_letter_code
_entity_poly.pdbx_strand_id
1 'polypeptide(L)'
;FTKELLEQVKAKGVNIAHVTLHVGLGTFRPVKVDDVEQHHMHSEFYIVEEDQAKLINDTKKNGGRVIAVGTTSCRTLESATGEDGVLKSGSGWTEIFIYPGYKFKMIDGLITNFHLPESTLVMLVSALAGKRIFCMPMRWQCRRSIGSFHLEMRC
;
A
#
# COMPACT_ATOMS: atom_id res chain seq x y z
N PHE A 1 0.13 -8.95 -12.27
CA PHE A 1 0.68 -8.26 -13.45
C PHE A 1 1.59 -9.21 -14.20
N THR A 2 1.25 -9.53 -15.46
CA THR A 2 2.12 -10.29 -16.34
C THR A 2 3.09 -9.35 -17.07
N LYS A 3 4.13 -9.91 -17.70
CA LYS A 3 5.08 -9.10 -18.49
C LYS A 3 4.39 -8.38 -19.64
N GLU A 4 3.48 -9.08 -20.32
CA GLU A 4 2.70 -8.54 -21.43
C GLU A 4 1.82 -7.37 -21.00
N LEU A 5 1.19 -7.47 -19.81
CA LEU A 5 0.39 -6.38 -19.25
C LEU A 5 1.26 -5.16 -18.91
N LEU A 6 2.45 -5.38 -18.35
CA LEU A 6 3.37 -4.29 -18.04
C LEU A 6 3.83 -3.56 -19.31
N GLU A 7 4.11 -4.30 -20.39
CA GLU A 7 4.44 -3.69 -21.69
C GLU A 7 3.26 -2.89 -22.28
N GLN A 8 2.03 -3.40 -22.15
CA GLN A 8 0.83 -2.64 -22.56
C GLN A 8 0.64 -1.36 -21.75
N VAL A 9 0.92 -1.40 -20.44
CA VAL A 9 0.86 -0.24 -19.55
C VAL A 9 1.89 0.81 -19.98
N LYS A 10 3.15 0.39 -20.22
CA LYS A 10 4.20 1.28 -20.73
C LYS A 10 3.85 1.87 -22.10
N ALA A 11 3.29 1.08 -23.00
CA ALA A 11 2.88 1.54 -24.34
C ALA A 11 1.80 2.63 -24.28
N LYS A 12 1.05 2.73 -23.17
CA LYS A 12 0.08 3.80 -22.91
C LYS A 12 0.71 5.05 -22.27
N GLY A 13 2.03 5.11 -22.16
CA GLY A 13 2.75 6.24 -21.59
C GLY A 13 2.76 6.28 -20.06
N VAL A 14 2.45 5.17 -19.39
CA VAL A 14 2.51 5.07 -17.94
C VAL A 14 3.92 4.67 -17.51
N ASN A 15 4.53 5.46 -16.64
CA ASN A 15 5.81 5.12 -16.02
C ASN A 15 5.64 3.99 -15.00
N ILE A 16 6.61 3.09 -14.94
CA ILE A 16 6.66 2.03 -13.93
C ILE A 16 7.91 2.24 -13.10
N ALA A 17 7.71 2.46 -11.80
CA ALA A 17 8.76 2.56 -10.81
C ALA A 17 8.75 1.35 -9.87
N HIS A 18 9.92 1.02 -9.34
CA HIS A 18 10.11 -0.10 -8.43
C HIS A 18 10.64 0.37 -7.08
N VAL A 19 10.14 -0.22 -6.02
CA VAL A 19 10.64 -0.03 -4.65
C VAL A 19 10.79 -1.38 -3.96
N THR A 20 11.65 -1.48 -2.97
CA THR A 20 11.89 -2.72 -2.23
C THR A 20 11.48 -2.55 -0.77
N LEU A 21 10.78 -3.56 -0.23
CA LEU A 21 10.53 -3.71 1.20
C LEU A 21 10.81 -5.15 1.60
N HIS A 22 11.65 -5.34 2.60
CA HIS A 22 11.90 -6.64 3.21
C HIS A 22 10.82 -6.90 4.27
N VAL A 23 9.79 -7.63 3.86
CA VAL A 23 8.60 -7.88 4.70
C VAL A 23 8.88 -8.98 5.71
N GLY A 24 8.69 -8.67 6.99
CA GLY A 24 8.77 -9.64 8.08
C GLY A 24 7.47 -10.43 8.28
N LEU A 25 7.55 -11.58 8.95
CA LEU A 25 6.39 -12.43 9.27
C LEU A 25 5.34 -11.71 10.13
N GLY A 26 5.73 -10.66 10.83
CA GLY A 26 4.85 -9.92 11.73
C GLY A 26 3.73 -9.13 11.03
N THR A 27 3.94 -8.73 9.79
CA THR A 27 2.98 -7.91 9.01
C THR A 27 1.65 -8.63 8.75
N PHE A 28 1.66 -9.95 8.74
CA PHE A 28 0.47 -10.77 8.49
C PHE A 28 -0.24 -11.25 9.77
N ARG A 29 0.22 -10.82 10.95
CA ARG A 29 -0.42 -11.18 12.22
C ARG A 29 -1.67 -10.34 12.44
N PRO A 30 -2.76 -10.93 12.99
CA PRO A 30 -3.93 -10.18 13.41
C PRO A 30 -3.57 -9.13 14.47
N VAL A 31 -4.25 -8.00 14.42
CA VAL A 31 -4.18 -6.98 15.48
C VAL A 31 -4.87 -7.54 16.71
N LYS A 32 -4.13 -7.69 17.80
CA LYS A 32 -4.60 -8.29 19.07
C LYS A 32 -4.85 -7.26 20.19
N VAL A 33 -4.89 -5.99 19.84
CA VAL A 33 -5.10 -4.90 20.80
C VAL A 33 -6.48 -4.29 20.59
N ASP A 34 -7.17 -3.96 21.68
CA ASP A 34 -8.49 -3.31 21.66
C ASP A 34 -8.36 -1.85 21.19
N ASP A 35 -7.23 -1.21 21.46
CA ASP A 35 -6.89 0.13 21.03
C ASP A 35 -5.88 0.08 19.89
N VAL A 36 -6.31 0.49 18.70
CA VAL A 36 -5.50 0.48 17.47
C VAL A 36 -4.22 1.30 17.62
N GLU A 37 -4.26 2.39 18.37
CA GLU A 37 -3.10 3.29 18.56
C GLU A 37 -1.98 2.64 19.37
N GLN A 38 -2.27 1.59 20.13
CA GLN A 38 -1.27 0.82 20.89
C GLN A 38 -0.61 -0.31 20.08
N HIS A 39 -1.02 -0.49 18.82
CA HIS A 39 -0.43 -1.52 17.98
C HIS A 39 0.96 -1.10 17.48
N HIS A 40 1.99 -1.86 17.87
CA HIS A 40 3.35 -1.69 17.37
C HIS A 40 3.56 -2.53 16.11
N MET A 41 3.85 -1.86 15.01
CA MET A 41 4.26 -2.52 13.77
C MET A 41 5.68 -3.07 13.90
N HIS A 42 5.91 -4.22 13.29
CA HIS A 42 7.26 -4.73 13.14
C HIS A 42 8.07 -3.84 12.20
N SER A 43 9.34 -3.63 12.59
CA SER A 43 10.27 -2.88 11.78
C SER A 43 10.62 -3.64 10.50
N GLU A 44 10.53 -2.99 9.35
CA GLU A 44 10.82 -3.54 8.03
C GLU A 44 11.79 -2.63 7.29
N PHE A 45 12.73 -3.24 6.56
CA PHE A 45 13.75 -2.49 5.84
C PHE A 45 13.30 -2.18 4.42
N TYR A 46 13.36 -0.91 4.02
CA TYR A 46 13.00 -0.48 2.68
C TYR A 46 14.19 0.10 1.91
N ILE A 47 14.09 0.06 0.58
CA ILE A 47 15.04 0.68 -0.34
C ILE A 47 14.25 1.39 -1.44
N VAL A 48 14.65 2.64 -1.72
CA VAL A 48 14.17 3.46 -2.86
C VAL A 48 15.40 3.96 -3.61
N GLU A 49 15.60 3.47 -4.82
CA GLU A 49 16.70 3.86 -5.67
C GLU A 49 16.52 5.32 -6.15
N GLU A 50 17.63 6.02 -6.44
CA GLU A 50 17.62 7.44 -6.76
C GLU A 50 16.84 7.76 -8.05
N ASP A 51 17.03 6.95 -9.09
CA ASP A 51 16.31 7.08 -10.37
C ASP A 51 14.80 6.85 -10.22
N GLN A 52 14.41 5.93 -9.33
CA GLN A 52 13.00 5.65 -9.03
C GLN A 52 12.36 6.78 -8.23
N ALA A 53 13.07 7.31 -7.22
CA ALA A 53 12.61 8.46 -6.46
C ALA A 53 12.44 9.69 -7.36
N LYS A 54 13.41 9.95 -8.24
CA LYS A 54 13.33 11.03 -9.21
C LYS A 54 12.13 10.89 -10.15
N LEU A 55 11.93 9.69 -10.73
CA LEU A 55 10.82 9.41 -11.64
C LEU A 55 9.46 9.69 -10.97
N ILE A 56 9.28 9.26 -9.72
CA ILE A 56 8.05 9.45 -8.95
C ILE A 56 7.84 10.93 -8.63
N ASN A 57 8.87 11.62 -8.15
CA ASN A 57 8.80 13.05 -7.83
C ASN A 57 8.50 13.90 -9.06
N ASP A 58 9.16 13.63 -10.18
CA ASP A 58 8.90 14.33 -11.45
C ASP A 58 7.47 14.09 -11.94
N THR A 59 6.94 12.88 -11.77
CA THR A 59 5.55 12.56 -12.09
C THR A 59 4.59 13.42 -11.26
N LYS A 60 4.78 13.50 -9.94
CA LYS A 60 3.95 14.35 -9.06
C LYS A 60 4.05 15.83 -9.42
N LYS A 61 5.27 16.32 -9.64
CA LYS A 61 5.53 17.73 -10.00
C LYS A 61 4.83 18.13 -11.30
N ASN A 62 4.72 17.21 -12.24
CA ASN A 62 4.04 17.41 -13.52
C ASN A 62 2.51 17.17 -13.46
N GLY A 63 1.94 17.04 -12.27
CA GLY A 63 0.50 16.83 -12.07
C GLY A 63 0.02 15.41 -12.36
N GLY A 64 0.95 14.45 -12.50
CA GLY A 64 0.63 13.04 -12.65
C GLY A 64 0.20 12.40 -11.32
N ARG A 65 -0.33 11.19 -11.40
CA ARG A 65 -0.78 10.40 -10.24
C ARG A 65 0.17 9.24 -9.95
N VAL A 66 0.39 8.99 -8.68
CA VAL A 66 1.18 7.85 -8.19
C VAL A 66 0.23 6.76 -7.69
N ILE A 67 0.21 5.63 -8.40
CA ILE A 67 -0.62 4.48 -8.06
C ILE A 67 0.28 3.39 -7.49
N ALA A 68 0.16 3.13 -6.20
CA ALA A 68 0.88 2.02 -5.59
C ALA A 68 0.25 0.67 -5.98
N VAL A 69 1.08 -0.30 -6.31
CA VAL A 69 0.67 -1.69 -6.56
C VAL A 69 1.18 -2.54 -5.41
N GLY A 70 0.27 -2.99 -4.56
CA GLY A 70 0.53 -3.68 -3.31
C GLY A 70 0.67 -2.73 -2.11
N THR A 71 0.24 -3.22 -0.95
CA THR A 71 0.38 -2.51 0.34
C THR A 71 1.83 -2.29 0.73
N THR A 72 2.73 -3.17 0.29
CA THR A 72 4.19 -3.06 0.41
C THR A 72 4.70 -1.78 -0.25
N SER A 73 4.36 -1.54 -1.52
CA SER A 73 4.74 -0.33 -2.24
C SER A 73 4.16 0.93 -1.57
N CYS A 74 2.90 0.87 -1.14
CA CYS A 74 2.26 1.96 -0.41
C CYS A 74 3.05 2.32 0.86
N ARG A 75 3.37 1.34 1.71
CA ARG A 75 4.11 1.57 2.96
C ARG A 75 5.50 2.12 2.70
N THR A 76 6.22 1.60 1.71
CA THR A 76 7.54 2.09 1.33
C THR A 76 7.48 3.55 0.90
N LEU A 77 6.57 3.90 0.00
CA LEU A 77 6.45 5.26 -0.52
C LEU A 77 6.08 6.25 0.58
N GLU A 78 5.10 5.92 1.42
CA GLU A 78 4.68 6.80 2.52
C GLU A 78 5.76 6.95 3.60
N SER A 79 6.56 5.90 3.84
CA SER A 79 7.68 5.95 4.80
C SER A 79 8.85 6.81 4.30
N ALA A 80 9.18 6.70 3.01
CA ALA A 80 10.30 7.41 2.42
C ALA A 80 9.95 8.86 2.02
N THR A 81 8.66 9.25 2.07
CA THR A 81 8.22 10.59 1.73
C THR A 81 8.25 11.51 2.94
N GLY A 82 8.97 12.63 2.80
CA GLY A 82 9.03 13.67 3.83
C GLY A 82 7.70 14.42 4.00
N GLU A 83 7.64 15.26 5.02
CA GLU A 83 6.47 16.14 5.26
C GLU A 83 6.29 17.19 4.15
N ASP A 84 7.34 17.44 3.39
CA ASP A 84 7.37 18.28 2.20
C ASP A 84 6.72 17.61 0.96
N GLY A 85 6.27 16.36 1.07
CA GLY A 85 5.69 15.57 -0.01
C GLY A 85 6.72 15.08 -1.04
N VAL A 86 8.01 15.14 -0.73
CA VAL A 86 9.09 14.69 -1.61
C VAL A 86 9.55 13.30 -1.20
N LEU A 87 9.56 12.37 -2.15
CA LEU A 87 10.11 11.03 -1.95
C LEU A 87 11.63 11.08 -1.91
N LYS A 88 12.21 10.61 -0.82
CA LYS A 88 13.66 10.56 -0.62
C LYS A 88 14.20 9.22 -1.10
N SER A 89 15.28 9.24 -1.87
CA SER A 89 16.05 8.04 -2.20
C SER A 89 16.88 7.58 -1.00
N GLY A 90 17.21 6.30 -0.99
CA GLY A 90 18.02 5.68 0.06
C GLY A 90 17.34 4.47 0.68
N SER A 91 17.85 4.05 1.82
CA SER A 91 17.31 2.93 2.57
C SER A 91 17.06 3.31 4.01
N GLY A 92 16.16 2.61 4.66
CA GLY A 92 15.81 2.86 6.04
C GLY A 92 14.91 1.78 6.63
N TRP A 93 14.63 1.93 7.91
CA TRP A 93 13.67 1.08 8.62
C TRP A 93 12.35 1.82 8.77
N THR A 94 11.25 1.10 8.66
CA THR A 94 9.91 1.64 8.84
C THR A 94 9.08 0.77 9.76
N GLU A 95 8.35 1.42 10.65
CA GLU A 95 7.31 0.85 11.50
C GLU A 95 5.96 1.51 11.20
N ILE A 96 5.83 2.07 9.98
CA ILE A 96 4.64 2.83 9.59
C ILE A 96 3.38 2.01 9.76
N PHE A 97 2.46 2.55 10.54
CA PHE A 97 1.13 2.00 10.74
C PHE A 97 0.10 2.96 10.14
N ILE A 98 -0.50 2.55 9.04
CA ILE A 98 -1.49 3.35 8.31
C ILE A 98 -2.88 2.85 8.70
N TYR A 99 -3.68 3.71 9.33
CA TYR A 99 -5.05 3.43 9.76
C TYR A 99 -5.96 4.63 9.46
N PRO A 100 -7.29 4.50 9.60
CA PRO A 100 -8.22 5.60 9.30
C PRO A 100 -7.88 6.89 10.02
N GLY A 101 -7.72 7.97 9.25
CA GLY A 101 -7.24 9.28 9.71
C GLY A 101 -5.83 9.62 9.22
N TYR A 102 -5.08 8.63 8.69
CA TYR A 102 -3.78 8.88 8.08
C TYR A 102 -3.91 9.76 6.82
N LYS A 103 -3.01 10.74 6.70
CA LYS A 103 -2.93 11.65 5.54
C LYS A 103 -1.83 11.15 4.60
N PHE A 104 -2.25 10.63 3.45
CA PHE A 104 -1.31 10.15 2.43
C PHE A 104 -0.54 11.34 1.83
N LYS A 105 0.79 11.17 1.71
CA LYS A 105 1.73 12.19 1.24
C LYS A 105 2.10 11.98 -0.22
N MET A 106 2.25 10.73 -0.63
CA MET A 106 2.78 10.37 -1.94
C MET A 106 1.74 9.73 -2.85
N ILE A 107 1.01 8.72 -2.38
CA ILE A 107 0.14 7.94 -3.26
C ILE A 107 -1.21 8.61 -3.48
N ASP A 108 -1.72 8.47 -4.70
CA ASP A 108 -3.06 8.94 -5.12
C ASP A 108 -4.04 7.78 -5.30
N GLY A 109 -3.54 6.54 -5.31
CA GLY A 109 -4.36 5.35 -5.43
C GLY A 109 -3.59 4.09 -5.09
N LEU A 110 -4.32 3.01 -4.87
CA LEU A 110 -3.79 1.71 -4.48
C LEU A 110 -4.48 0.60 -5.24
N ILE A 111 -3.70 -0.26 -5.86
CA ILE A 111 -4.15 -1.54 -6.41
C ILE A 111 -3.63 -2.62 -5.46
N THR A 112 -4.53 -3.35 -4.83
CA THR A 112 -4.17 -4.39 -3.88
C THR A 112 -5.18 -5.54 -3.92
N ASN A 113 -4.84 -6.65 -3.26
CA ASN A 113 -5.74 -7.79 -3.11
C ASN A 113 -6.71 -7.55 -1.94
N PHE A 114 -7.65 -8.46 -1.75
CA PHE A 114 -8.46 -8.53 -0.54
C PHE A 114 -7.60 -8.98 0.65
N HIS A 115 -7.92 -8.48 1.82
CA HIS A 115 -7.18 -8.73 3.04
C HIS A 115 -8.08 -9.36 4.10
N LEU A 116 -7.47 -10.11 5.02
CA LEU A 116 -8.18 -10.72 6.14
C LEU A 116 -8.81 -9.65 7.05
N PRO A 117 -9.98 -9.94 7.63
CA PRO A 117 -10.54 -9.11 8.70
C PRO A 117 -9.52 -8.90 9.83
N GLU A 118 -9.66 -7.80 10.55
CA GLU A 118 -8.84 -7.46 11.71
C GLU A 118 -7.32 -7.38 11.42
N SER A 119 -6.92 -7.26 10.16
CA SER A 119 -5.53 -7.09 9.78
C SER A 119 -5.14 -5.62 9.63
N THR A 120 -3.85 -5.33 9.83
CA THR A 120 -3.26 -4.00 9.59
C THR A 120 -3.46 -3.55 8.13
N LEU A 121 -3.52 -4.49 7.19
CA LEU A 121 -3.73 -4.22 5.77
C LEU A 121 -5.16 -3.74 5.47
N VAL A 122 -6.17 -4.27 6.17
CA VAL A 122 -7.55 -3.77 6.10
C VAL A 122 -7.61 -2.31 6.58
N MET A 123 -6.89 -1.98 7.63
CA MET A 123 -6.83 -0.61 8.15
C MET A 123 -6.20 0.35 7.16
N LEU A 124 -5.09 -0.05 6.51
CA LEU A 124 -4.44 0.74 5.46
C LEU A 124 -5.39 1.04 4.30
N VAL A 125 -6.07 0.02 3.77
CA VAL A 125 -7.01 0.21 2.66
C VAL A 125 -8.21 1.07 3.09
N SER A 126 -8.70 0.88 4.32
CA SER A 126 -9.78 1.69 4.89
C SER A 126 -9.39 3.16 5.09
N ALA A 127 -8.11 3.43 5.39
CA ALA A 127 -7.58 4.79 5.48
C ALA A 127 -7.65 5.52 4.14
N LEU A 128 -7.33 4.83 3.04
CA LEU A 128 -7.34 5.43 1.70
C LEU A 128 -8.77 5.54 1.11
N ALA A 129 -9.55 4.46 1.19
CA ALA A 129 -10.86 4.39 0.54
C ALA A 129 -12.02 4.92 1.40
N GLY A 130 -11.80 5.08 2.71
CA GLY A 130 -12.86 5.29 3.68
C GLY A 130 -13.57 4.00 4.08
N LYS A 131 -13.84 3.84 5.37
CA LYS A 131 -14.38 2.61 5.96
C LYS A 131 -15.68 2.12 5.27
N ARG A 132 -16.60 3.02 4.95
CA ARG A 132 -17.88 2.65 4.31
C ARG A 132 -17.67 2.09 2.90
N ILE A 133 -16.82 2.71 2.11
CA ILE A 133 -16.54 2.32 0.72
C ILE A 133 -15.81 0.98 0.71
N PHE A 134 -14.86 0.78 1.60
CA PHE A 134 -14.09 -0.46 1.67
C PHE A 134 -14.92 -1.69 2.06
N CYS A 135 -15.83 -1.56 3.03
CA CYS A 135 -16.67 -2.68 3.49
C CYS A 135 -17.69 -3.16 2.44
N MET A 136 -18.09 -2.34 1.47
CA MET A 136 -19.04 -2.73 0.43
C MET A 136 -18.50 -3.84 -0.51
N PRO A 137 -17.32 -3.70 -1.12
CA PRO A 137 -16.73 -4.74 -1.95
C PRO A 137 -16.48 -6.04 -1.20
N MET A 138 -16.03 -5.98 0.06
CA MET A 138 -15.80 -7.17 0.88
C MET A 138 -17.09 -7.93 1.15
N ARG A 139 -18.18 -7.24 1.52
CA ARG A 139 -19.49 -7.87 1.71
C ARG A 139 -20.02 -8.49 0.42
N TRP A 140 -19.79 -7.86 -0.72
CA TRP A 140 -20.19 -8.38 -2.02
C TRP A 140 -19.38 -9.63 -2.40
N GLN A 141 -18.06 -9.63 -2.12
CA GLN A 141 -17.19 -10.78 -2.30
C GLN A 141 -17.66 -11.98 -1.46
N CYS A 142 -17.92 -11.78 -0.17
CA CYS A 142 -18.44 -12.81 0.72
C CYS A 142 -19.75 -13.42 0.20
N ARG A 143 -20.70 -12.57 -0.25
CA ARG A 143 -22.00 -13.04 -0.77
C ARG A 143 -21.88 -13.87 -2.05
N ARG A 144 -20.83 -13.68 -2.85
CA ARG A 144 -20.60 -14.38 -4.10
C ARG A 144 -19.59 -15.51 -4.00
N SER A 145 -19.09 -15.80 -2.81
CA SER A 145 -18.06 -16.83 -2.58
C SER A 145 -16.83 -16.66 -3.49
N ILE A 146 -16.49 -15.42 -3.84
CA ILE A 146 -15.28 -15.12 -4.60
C ILE A 146 -14.12 -15.26 -3.63
N GLY A 147 -13.33 -16.33 -3.79
CA GLY A 147 -12.17 -16.60 -2.96
C GLY A 147 -11.13 -15.46 -3.04
N SER A 148 -10.64 -15.04 -1.90
CA SER A 148 -9.38 -14.29 -1.84
C SER A 148 -8.23 -15.29 -1.86
N PHE A 149 -7.12 -14.87 -2.42
CA PHE A 149 -5.96 -15.70 -2.72
C PHE A 149 -5.30 -16.28 -1.45
N HIS A 150 -5.94 -16.77 -0.46
CA HIS A 150 -5.31 -17.58 0.59
C HIS A 150 -6.20 -18.02 1.75
N LEU A 151 -7.45 -17.60 1.87
CA LEU A 151 -8.29 -18.13 2.96
C LEU A 151 -9.77 -17.83 2.70
N GLU A 152 -10.63 -18.79 2.97
CA GLU A 152 -12.07 -18.56 3.08
C GLU A 152 -12.32 -17.48 4.14
N MET A 153 -12.69 -16.28 3.69
CA MET A 153 -13.16 -15.26 4.60
C MET A 153 -14.57 -15.63 5.03
N ARG A 154 -14.70 -16.13 6.24
CA ARG A 154 -16.01 -16.16 6.93
C ARG A 154 -16.31 -14.75 7.43
N CYS A 155 -17.39 -14.18 6.93
CA CYS A 155 -17.98 -12.95 7.46
C CYS A 155 -18.94 -13.29 8.61
#